data_373c7b39ab28252047ad5779f0ddc781
#
_entry.id   373c7b39ab28252047ad5779f0ddc781
#
_cell.length_a   1.000
_cell.length_b   1.000
_cell.length_c   1.000
_cell.angle_alpha   90.00
_cell.angle_beta   90.00
_cell.angle_gamma   90.00
#
_symmetry.space_group_name_H-M   'P 1'
#
loop_
_entity.id
_entity.type
_entity.pdbx_description
1 polymer ?
#
loop_
_entity_poly.entity_id
_entity_poly.type
_entity_poly.pdbx_seq_one_letter_code
_entity_poly.pdbx_strand_id
1 'polypeptide(L)'
;MNNILITGATGFVGMQVMKALDNLKNVNLFPIVRTKKKNIFKKFNNVKNIYFTKDIFNESEDWWKKKLVKIDIVIHIAWYVKHGKYLDSELNINCLYGSLRLGNAVAKSSVKRFIGIGTCLEYNLKKRKLRVNTALDPKNLYSITKVALFTSLQKLFLIKKKEFVWCRLFYLYGEGEDERRLSAYIHKQLQNGLPAKLTSGNQIRDFLNVRDAAKIISNISLDKKVGAINVCSEKPISIKKFAQRIAAKYGRLDLLKFGRKKNFLHEPDIVWGVMNYDKT
;
A
#
# COMPACT_ATOMS: atom_id res chain seq x y z
N MET A 1 19.25 3.79 -16.99
CA MET A 1 19.17 3.36 -15.58
C MET A 1 18.23 4.31 -14.87
N ASN A 2 17.20 3.80 -14.16
CA ASN A 2 16.19 4.64 -13.51
C ASN A 2 16.56 4.89 -12.03
N ASN A 3 16.61 6.13 -11.62
CA ASN A 3 16.80 6.54 -10.23
C ASN A 3 15.44 6.66 -9.54
N ILE A 4 15.15 5.77 -8.57
CA ILE A 4 13.85 5.63 -7.93
C ILE A 4 13.94 6.07 -6.47
N LEU A 5 13.22 7.12 -6.12
CA LEU A 5 13.04 7.55 -4.74
C LEU A 5 11.83 6.87 -4.13
N ILE A 6 12.01 6.27 -2.93
CA ILE A 6 10.96 5.48 -2.28
C ILE A 6 10.70 6.00 -0.87
N THR A 7 9.47 6.43 -0.61
CA THR A 7 9.02 6.79 0.73
C THR A 7 8.34 5.60 1.40
N GLY A 8 8.41 5.50 2.72
CA GLY A 8 7.82 4.37 3.44
C GLY A 8 8.55 3.03 3.20
N ALA A 9 9.80 3.07 2.75
CA ALA A 9 10.62 1.93 2.34
C ALA A 9 10.78 0.82 3.41
N THR A 10 10.62 1.17 4.69
CA THR A 10 10.75 0.24 5.83
C THR A 10 9.42 -0.31 6.35
N GLY A 11 8.30 0.12 5.76
CA GLY A 11 6.96 -0.36 6.10
C GLY A 11 6.64 -1.72 5.47
N PHE A 12 5.48 -2.29 5.82
CA PHE A 12 5.00 -3.60 5.35
C PHE A 12 5.05 -3.73 3.81
N VAL A 13 4.45 -2.79 3.09
CA VAL A 13 4.45 -2.79 1.62
C VAL A 13 5.82 -2.33 1.09
N GLY A 14 6.38 -1.25 1.66
CA GLY A 14 7.60 -0.62 1.16
C GLY A 14 8.81 -1.56 1.17
N MET A 15 8.98 -2.38 2.21
CA MET A 15 10.07 -3.34 2.27
C MET A 15 9.98 -4.40 1.16
N GLN A 16 8.78 -4.86 0.83
CA GLN A 16 8.60 -5.83 -0.25
C GLN A 16 8.80 -5.18 -1.63
N VAL A 17 8.38 -3.92 -1.80
CA VAL A 17 8.66 -3.14 -3.02
C VAL A 17 10.17 -2.92 -3.18
N MET A 18 10.88 -2.58 -2.09
CA MET A 18 12.35 -2.48 -2.10
C MET A 18 13.00 -3.81 -2.55
N LYS A 19 12.57 -4.95 -1.98
CA LYS A 19 13.08 -6.28 -2.36
C LYS A 19 12.79 -6.60 -3.83
N ALA A 20 11.59 -6.27 -4.32
CA ALA A 20 11.20 -6.54 -5.70
C ALA A 20 12.02 -5.70 -6.70
N LEU A 21 12.24 -4.42 -6.39
CA LEU A 21 13.04 -3.52 -7.23
C LEU A 21 14.54 -3.87 -7.21
N ASP A 22 15.07 -4.32 -6.07
CA ASP A 22 16.49 -4.69 -5.94
C ASP A 22 16.87 -5.89 -6.82
N ASN A 23 15.90 -6.74 -7.16
CA ASN A 23 16.09 -7.86 -8.09
C ASN A 23 16.06 -7.44 -9.58
N LEU A 24 15.75 -6.18 -9.87
CA LEU A 24 15.69 -5.70 -11.26
C LEU A 24 17.04 -5.09 -11.68
N LYS A 25 17.37 -5.28 -12.96
CA LYS A 25 18.52 -4.61 -13.59
C LYS A 25 18.16 -3.16 -13.93
N ASN A 26 19.17 -2.30 -14.01
CA ASN A 26 19.05 -0.90 -14.45
C ASN A 26 18.17 0.00 -13.56
N VAL A 27 18.12 -0.26 -12.24
CA VAL A 27 17.52 0.61 -11.25
C VAL A 27 18.51 1.01 -10.17
N ASN A 28 18.45 2.25 -9.71
CA ASN A 28 19.12 2.76 -8.52
C ASN A 28 18.05 3.17 -7.51
N LEU A 29 18.19 2.75 -6.26
CA LEU A 29 17.20 2.95 -5.21
C LEU A 29 17.67 4.00 -4.20
N PHE A 30 16.78 4.93 -3.88
CA PHE A 30 16.99 6.03 -2.94
C PHE A 30 15.87 6.01 -1.88
N PRO A 31 15.92 5.07 -0.90
CA PRO A 31 14.90 5.00 0.14
C PRO A 31 15.00 6.16 1.12
N ILE A 32 13.82 6.64 1.56
CA ILE A 32 13.69 7.58 2.66
C ILE A 32 13.23 6.84 3.91
N VAL A 33 13.93 7.01 5.03
CA VAL A 33 13.69 6.30 6.28
C VAL A 33 13.66 7.25 7.48
N ARG A 34 12.95 6.85 8.54
CA ARG A 34 12.84 7.64 9.79
C ARG A 34 13.96 7.38 10.79
N THR A 35 14.65 6.27 10.67
CA THR A 35 15.67 5.85 11.64
C THR A 35 17.00 5.64 10.97
N LYS A 36 18.07 6.08 11.65
CA LYS A 36 19.46 5.89 11.19
C LYS A 36 19.97 4.45 11.43
N LYS A 37 19.13 3.43 11.31
CA LYS A 37 19.59 2.03 11.38
C LYS A 37 20.48 1.76 10.15
N LYS A 38 21.78 1.91 10.31
CA LYS A 38 22.80 1.82 9.24
C LYS A 38 22.72 0.54 8.39
N ASN A 39 22.13 -0.54 8.91
CA ASN A 39 22.20 -1.85 8.28
C ASN A 39 20.89 -2.33 7.63
N ILE A 40 19.82 -1.50 7.62
CA ILE A 40 18.50 -1.96 7.17
C ILE A 40 18.47 -2.39 5.69
N PHE A 41 19.33 -1.78 4.86
CA PHE A 41 19.47 -2.09 3.45
C PHE A 41 20.86 -2.62 3.07
N LYS A 42 21.68 -3.11 4.04
CA LYS A 42 23.05 -3.61 3.78
C LYS A 42 23.10 -4.73 2.73
N LYS A 43 22.04 -5.52 2.60
CA LYS A 43 21.94 -6.64 1.65
C LYS A 43 21.35 -6.25 0.30
N PHE A 44 21.05 -4.96 0.08
CA PHE A 44 20.47 -4.49 -1.18
C PHE A 44 21.59 -4.01 -2.11
N ASN A 45 21.59 -4.52 -3.35
CA ASN A 45 22.65 -4.23 -4.34
C ASN A 45 22.43 -2.88 -5.04
N ASN A 46 21.17 -2.51 -5.23
CA ASN A 46 20.77 -1.34 -6.00
C ASN A 46 20.58 -0.07 -5.16
N VAL A 47 20.70 -0.13 -3.83
CA VAL A 47 20.62 1.05 -2.96
C VAL A 47 21.88 1.88 -3.09
N LYS A 48 21.75 3.11 -3.62
CA LYS A 48 22.87 4.05 -3.85
C LYS A 48 23.02 5.06 -2.72
N ASN A 49 21.92 5.52 -2.15
CA ASN A 49 21.93 6.44 -1.02
C ASN A 49 20.67 6.26 -0.18
N ILE A 50 20.77 6.53 1.12
CA ILE A 50 19.65 6.47 2.06
C ILE A 50 19.41 7.87 2.62
N TYR A 51 18.22 8.42 2.43
CA TYR A 51 17.84 9.70 3.00
C TYR A 51 17.14 9.52 4.35
N PHE A 52 17.47 10.38 5.29
CA PHE A 52 16.94 10.34 6.65
C PHE A 52 16.06 11.56 6.93
N THR A 53 14.94 11.32 7.58
CA THR A 53 14.06 12.36 8.12
C THR A 53 13.37 11.85 9.39
N LYS A 54 13.09 12.75 10.33
CA LYS A 54 12.29 12.41 11.53
C LYS A 54 10.82 12.20 11.15
N ASP A 55 10.30 13.06 10.29
CA ASP A 55 8.93 13.00 9.81
C ASP A 55 8.82 13.53 8.37
N ILE A 56 8.58 12.62 7.46
CA ILE A 56 8.50 12.90 6.01
C ILE A 56 7.36 13.86 5.66
N PHE A 57 6.29 13.89 6.46
CA PHE A 57 5.13 14.74 6.22
C PHE A 57 5.32 16.18 6.66
N ASN A 58 6.37 16.45 7.45
CA ASN A 58 6.74 17.79 7.90
C ASN A 58 7.90 18.42 7.11
N GLU A 59 8.49 17.66 6.16
CA GLU A 59 9.59 18.18 5.34
C GLU A 59 9.14 19.31 4.41
N SER A 60 10.01 20.32 4.23
CA SER A 60 9.74 21.47 3.38
C SER A 60 9.85 21.15 1.90
N GLU A 61 9.29 22.02 1.03
CA GLU A 61 9.44 21.90 -0.42
C GLU A 61 10.92 21.97 -0.84
N ASP A 62 11.75 22.82 -0.18
CA ASP A 62 13.17 22.93 -0.47
C ASP A 62 13.95 21.68 -0.03
N TRP A 63 13.54 21.04 1.05
CA TRP A 63 14.10 19.73 1.39
C TRP A 63 13.81 18.70 0.29
N TRP A 64 12.60 18.65 -0.21
CA TRP A 64 12.22 17.78 -1.32
C TRP A 64 13.00 18.09 -2.59
N LYS A 65 13.12 19.36 -2.99
CA LYS A 65 13.90 19.78 -4.17
C LYS A 65 15.31 19.20 -4.14
N LYS A 66 16.01 19.27 -2.98
CA LYS A 66 17.36 18.71 -2.80
C LYS A 66 17.38 17.18 -2.96
N LYS A 67 16.32 16.45 -2.56
CA LYS A 67 16.24 14.98 -2.64
C LYS A 67 15.80 14.48 -4.02
N LEU A 68 15.14 15.31 -4.80
CA LEU A 68 14.63 14.98 -6.13
C LEU A 68 15.68 15.20 -7.25
N VAL A 69 16.84 15.75 -6.94
CA VAL A 69 17.94 15.91 -7.91
C VAL A 69 18.33 14.53 -8.46
N LYS A 70 18.37 14.39 -9.80
CA LYS A 70 18.69 13.15 -10.52
C LYS A 70 17.69 11.99 -10.28
N ILE A 71 16.54 12.24 -9.70
CA ILE A 71 15.48 11.22 -9.54
C ILE A 71 14.58 11.22 -10.79
N ASP A 72 14.34 10.03 -11.33
CA ASP A 72 13.43 9.81 -12.48
C ASP A 72 12.03 9.45 -12.03
N ILE A 73 11.92 8.63 -10.95
CA ILE A 73 10.66 8.03 -10.50
C ILE A 73 10.52 8.21 -9.00
N VAL A 74 9.34 8.59 -8.54
CA VAL A 74 8.98 8.62 -7.12
C VAL A 74 7.91 7.56 -6.84
N ILE A 75 8.16 6.67 -5.86
CA ILE A 75 7.17 5.74 -5.33
C ILE A 75 6.81 6.18 -3.90
N HIS A 76 5.63 6.74 -3.74
CA HIS A 76 5.16 7.30 -2.47
C HIS A 76 4.25 6.31 -1.74
N ILE A 77 4.85 5.54 -0.79
CA ILE A 77 4.15 4.50 -0.01
C ILE A 77 3.86 4.99 1.42
N ALA A 78 4.64 5.95 1.93
CA ALA A 78 4.51 6.43 3.29
C ALA A 78 3.08 6.92 3.60
N TRP A 79 2.52 6.41 4.70
CA TRP A 79 1.25 6.85 5.27
C TRP A 79 1.15 6.39 6.72
N TYR A 80 0.30 7.04 7.54
CA TYR A 80 -0.03 6.56 8.87
C TYR A 80 -1.04 5.41 8.77
N VAL A 81 -0.63 4.19 9.13
CA VAL A 81 -1.45 2.98 9.02
C VAL A 81 -1.40 2.10 10.28
N LYS A 82 -1.31 2.71 11.46
CA LYS A 82 -1.31 1.98 12.74
C LYS A 82 -2.63 1.21 12.89
N HIS A 83 -2.53 -0.13 12.95
CA HIS A 83 -3.68 -1.02 13.03
C HIS A 83 -4.66 -0.64 14.16
N GLY A 84 -5.96 -0.65 13.86
CA GLY A 84 -7.04 -0.29 14.79
C GLY A 84 -7.18 1.21 15.08
N LYS A 85 -6.32 2.10 14.51
CA LYS A 85 -6.36 3.55 14.80
C LYS A 85 -6.37 4.43 13.54
N TYR A 86 -5.98 3.91 12.38
CA TYR A 86 -5.66 4.74 11.21
C TYR A 86 -6.88 5.29 10.47
N LEU A 87 -8.03 4.59 10.52
CA LEU A 87 -9.18 4.94 9.68
C LEU A 87 -9.68 6.37 9.90
N ASP A 88 -9.82 6.77 11.17
CA ASP A 88 -10.33 8.09 11.54
C ASP A 88 -9.33 8.92 12.38
N SER A 89 -8.04 8.62 12.26
CA SER A 89 -6.98 9.40 12.89
C SER A 89 -6.75 10.71 12.19
N GLU A 90 -6.66 11.81 12.94
CA GLU A 90 -6.30 13.15 12.44
C GLU A 90 -4.93 13.18 11.74
N LEU A 91 -4.04 12.23 12.04
CA LEU A 91 -2.75 12.10 11.36
C LEU A 91 -2.90 11.87 9.84
N ASN A 92 -4.08 11.46 9.36
CA ASN A 92 -4.36 11.39 7.93
C ASN A 92 -4.31 12.76 7.26
N ILE A 93 -4.69 13.82 7.96
CA ILE A 93 -4.59 15.20 7.46
C ILE A 93 -3.12 15.59 7.30
N ASN A 94 -2.26 15.26 8.28
CA ASN A 94 -0.82 15.54 8.19
C ASN A 94 -0.18 14.76 7.02
N CYS A 95 -0.61 13.50 6.82
CA CYS A 95 -0.17 12.70 5.67
C CYS A 95 -0.59 13.36 4.35
N LEU A 96 -1.81 13.86 4.24
CA LEU A 96 -2.30 14.58 3.05
C LEU A 96 -1.46 15.83 2.77
N TYR A 97 -1.27 16.71 3.75
CA TYR A 97 -0.48 17.92 3.59
C TYR A 97 0.95 17.66 3.14
N GLY A 98 1.65 16.73 3.82
CA GLY A 98 3.02 16.38 3.46
C GLY A 98 3.12 15.72 2.08
N SER A 99 2.14 14.90 1.69
CA SER A 99 2.10 14.26 0.37
C SER A 99 1.80 15.25 -0.75
N LEU A 100 0.92 16.24 -0.52
CA LEU A 100 0.69 17.34 -1.47
C LEU A 100 1.96 18.18 -1.66
N ARG A 101 2.70 18.46 -0.58
CA ARG A 101 3.98 19.18 -0.65
C ARG A 101 5.02 18.41 -1.47
N LEU A 102 5.14 17.09 -1.26
CA LEU A 102 5.96 16.24 -2.12
C LEU A 102 5.50 16.29 -3.58
N GLY A 103 4.19 16.15 -3.84
CA GLY A 103 3.62 16.21 -5.18
C GLY A 103 3.94 17.53 -5.89
N ASN A 104 3.83 18.66 -5.18
CA ASN A 104 4.18 19.98 -5.69
C ASN A 104 5.69 20.09 -6.03
N ALA A 105 6.56 19.58 -5.17
CA ALA A 105 8.00 19.54 -5.44
C ALA A 105 8.33 18.67 -6.67
N VAL A 106 7.69 17.49 -6.81
CA VAL A 106 7.81 16.63 -7.99
C VAL A 106 7.32 17.35 -9.24
N ALA A 107 6.20 18.05 -9.18
CA ALA A 107 5.65 18.82 -10.31
C ALA A 107 6.61 19.88 -10.87
N LYS A 108 7.49 20.41 -10.00
CA LYS A 108 8.50 21.46 -10.33
C LYS A 108 9.91 20.87 -10.59
N SER A 109 10.10 19.57 -10.52
CA SER A 109 11.40 18.90 -10.67
C SER A 109 11.55 18.22 -12.04
N SER A 110 12.71 17.57 -12.28
CA SER A 110 12.95 16.73 -13.46
C SER A 110 12.34 15.30 -13.35
N VAL A 111 11.71 14.95 -12.24
CA VAL A 111 11.05 13.65 -12.06
C VAL A 111 9.99 13.47 -13.16
N LYS A 112 10.01 12.33 -13.83
CA LYS A 112 9.11 12.01 -14.95
C LYS A 112 7.84 11.33 -14.49
N ARG A 113 7.94 10.48 -13.46
CA ARG A 113 6.88 9.56 -13.06
C ARG A 113 6.66 9.54 -11.54
N PHE A 114 5.39 9.59 -11.13
CA PHE A 114 4.99 9.48 -9.72
C PHE A 114 4.01 8.33 -9.53
N ILE A 115 4.31 7.42 -8.62
CA ILE A 115 3.46 6.32 -8.21
C ILE A 115 2.98 6.60 -6.79
N GLY A 116 1.68 6.80 -6.61
CA GLY A 116 1.03 6.92 -5.31
C GLY A 116 0.32 5.63 -4.90
N ILE A 117 0.22 5.42 -3.59
CA ILE A 117 -0.46 4.25 -3.03
C ILE A 117 -1.79 4.66 -2.43
N GLY A 118 -2.86 4.15 -3.03
CA GLY A 118 -4.25 4.27 -2.62
C GLY A 118 -4.77 3.02 -1.93
N THR A 119 -6.10 2.94 -1.82
CA THR A 119 -6.80 1.85 -1.13
C THR A 119 -8.13 1.52 -1.80
N CYS A 120 -8.58 0.27 -1.72
CA CYS A 120 -9.93 -0.12 -2.16
C CYS A 120 -11.04 0.58 -1.35
N LEU A 121 -10.72 1.13 -0.17
CA LEU A 121 -11.66 1.91 0.66
C LEU A 121 -12.04 3.28 0.05
N GLU A 122 -11.41 3.68 -1.05
CA GLU A 122 -11.78 4.87 -1.83
C GLU A 122 -13.10 4.68 -2.59
N TYR A 123 -13.43 3.44 -2.95
CA TYR A 123 -14.61 3.11 -3.75
C TYR A 123 -15.92 3.10 -2.96
N ASN A 124 -17.02 3.22 -3.69
CA ASN A 124 -18.33 2.85 -3.17
C ASN A 124 -18.41 1.34 -2.96
N LEU A 125 -18.23 0.90 -1.71
CA LEU A 125 -18.18 -0.52 -1.33
C LEU A 125 -19.54 -1.23 -1.38
N LYS A 126 -20.65 -0.52 -1.67
CA LYS A 126 -21.93 -1.15 -2.00
C LYS A 126 -21.86 -1.91 -3.33
N LYS A 127 -20.92 -1.56 -4.20
CA LYS A 127 -20.61 -2.31 -5.42
C LYS A 127 -19.71 -3.49 -5.05
N ARG A 128 -20.18 -4.70 -5.36
CA ARG A 128 -19.47 -5.93 -4.98
C ARG A 128 -18.17 -6.13 -5.74
N LYS A 129 -18.16 -5.78 -7.05
CA LYS A 129 -16.99 -5.90 -7.95
C LYS A 129 -16.46 -4.50 -8.25
N LEU A 130 -15.24 -4.23 -7.80
CA LEU A 130 -14.62 -2.91 -7.85
C LEU A 130 -13.66 -2.82 -9.06
N ARG A 131 -14.01 -1.97 -10.00
CA ARG A 131 -13.19 -1.60 -11.17
C ARG A 131 -12.59 -0.22 -10.95
N VAL A 132 -11.58 0.17 -11.72
CA VAL A 132 -10.96 1.48 -11.61
C VAL A 132 -11.93 2.64 -11.85
N ASN A 133 -12.97 2.44 -12.66
CA ASN A 133 -14.04 3.38 -12.94
C ASN A 133 -15.26 3.24 -11.99
N THR A 134 -15.19 2.40 -10.96
CA THR A 134 -16.22 2.36 -9.92
C THR A 134 -16.23 3.71 -9.18
N ALA A 135 -17.42 4.27 -8.97
CA ALA A 135 -17.58 5.55 -8.27
C ALA A 135 -16.87 5.54 -6.91
N LEU A 136 -16.21 6.64 -6.59
CA LEU A 136 -15.55 6.86 -5.29
C LEU A 136 -16.60 7.31 -4.26
N ASP A 137 -16.57 6.70 -3.08
CA ASP A 137 -17.48 7.02 -1.96
C ASP A 137 -16.79 6.70 -0.63
N PRO A 138 -15.68 7.41 -0.32
CA PRO A 138 -14.88 7.15 0.88
C PRO A 138 -15.66 7.47 2.15
N LYS A 139 -15.59 6.60 3.18
CA LYS A 139 -16.42 6.68 4.40
C LYS A 139 -15.66 7.07 5.68
N ASN A 140 -14.35 7.08 5.66
CA ASN A 140 -13.51 7.40 6.81
C ASN A 140 -12.39 8.37 6.42
N LEU A 141 -11.81 9.05 7.41
CA LEU A 141 -10.81 10.10 7.17
C LEU A 141 -9.61 9.61 6.36
N TYR A 142 -9.18 8.37 6.57
CA TYR A 142 -8.11 7.75 5.79
C TYR A 142 -8.45 7.69 4.29
N SER A 143 -9.60 7.14 3.93
CA SER A 143 -10.00 7.00 2.53
C SER A 143 -10.36 8.35 1.89
N ILE A 144 -10.96 9.27 2.65
CA ILE A 144 -11.25 10.64 2.20
C ILE A 144 -9.96 11.37 1.83
N THR A 145 -8.95 11.34 2.72
CA THR A 145 -7.66 12.01 2.45
C THR A 145 -6.89 11.34 1.32
N LYS A 146 -7.03 10.02 1.13
CA LYS A 146 -6.46 9.32 -0.04
C LYS A 146 -7.12 9.79 -1.35
N VAL A 147 -8.44 9.91 -1.40
CA VAL A 147 -9.16 10.44 -2.58
C VAL A 147 -8.76 11.89 -2.85
N ALA A 148 -8.70 12.74 -1.80
CA ALA A 148 -8.27 14.13 -1.94
C ALA A 148 -6.85 14.24 -2.55
N LEU A 149 -5.91 13.42 -2.07
CA LEU A 149 -4.56 13.36 -2.64
C LEU A 149 -4.58 12.89 -4.10
N PHE A 150 -5.31 11.80 -4.38
CA PHE A 150 -5.42 11.25 -5.74
C PHE A 150 -5.92 12.29 -6.74
N THR A 151 -7.06 12.90 -6.46
CA THR A 151 -7.71 13.87 -7.39
C THR A 151 -6.86 15.12 -7.59
N SER A 152 -6.24 15.62 -6.52
CA SER A 152 -5.36 16.80 -6.58
C SER A 152 -4.11 16.52 -7.40
N LEU A 153 -3.41 15.40 -7.15
CA LEU A 153 -2.19 15.05 -7.88
C LEU A 153 -2.47 14.64 -9.33
N GLN A 154 -3.56 13.95 -9.59
CA GLN A 154 -3.96 13.59 -10.97
C GLN A 154 -4.09 14.85 -11.82
N LYS A 155 -4.80 15.87 -11.34
CA LYS A 155 -4.95 17.13 -12.08
C LYS A 155 -3.64 17.91 -12.19
N LEU A 156 -2.87 17.99 -11.11
CA LEU A 156 -1.58 18.69 -11.08
C LEU A 156 -0.60 18.08 -12.10
N PHE A 157 -0.44 16.75 -12.10
CA PHE A 157 0.50 16.08 -13.00
C PHE A 157 0.05 16.07 -14.44
N LEU A 158 -1.26 16.07 -14.71
CA LEU A 158 -1.79 16.30 -16.06
C LEU A 158 -1.37 17.68 -16.58
N ILE A 159 -1.55 18.76 -15.79
CA ILE A 159 -1.13 20.13 -16.15
C ILE A 159 0.39 20.19 -16.39
N LYS A 160 1.17 19.46 -15.59
CA LYS A 160 2.64 19.46 -15.68
C LYS A 160 3.21 18.41 -16.64
N LYS A 161 2.35 17.71 -17.39
CA LYS A 161 2.72 16.65 -18.36
C LYS A 161 3.63 15.59 -17.77
N LYS A 162 3.31 15.15 -16.53
CA LYS A 162 4.04 14.09 -15.81
C LYS A 162 3.21 12.83 -15.73
N GLU A 163 3.86 11.69 -15.78
CA GLU A 163 3.20 10.39 -15.63
C GLU A 163 2.77 10.18 -14.18
N PHE A 164 1.51 9.85 -14.00
CA PHE A 164 0.92 9.61 -12.69
C PHE A 164 0.23 8.24 -12.64
N VAL A 165 0.57 7.45 -11.63
CA VAL A 165 -0.07 6.17 -11.34
C VAL A 165 -0.57 6.18 -9.91
N TRP A 166 -1.79 5.66 -9.71
CA TRP A 166 -2.40 5.51 -8.40
C TRP A 166 -2.77 4.06 -8.15
N CYS A 167 -2.00 3.36 -7.30
CA CYS A 167 -2.16 1.94 -7.01
C CYS A 167 -3.13 1.74 -5.83
N ARG A 168 -4.38 1.39 -6.08
CA ARG A 168 -5.37 1.06 -5.04
C ARG A 168 -5.15 -0.35 -4.53
N LEU A 169 -4.61 -0.47 -3.32
CA LEU A 169 -4.34 -1.76 -2.69
C LEU A 169 -5.62 -2.36 -2.10
N PHE A 170 -5.75 -3.65 -2.24
CA PHE A 170 -6.78 -4.45 -1.58
C PHE A 170 -6.25 -5.08 -0.28
N TYR A 171 -6.79 -6.21 0.18
CA TYR A 171 -6.42 -6.79 1.47
C TYR A 171 -5.09 -7.56 1.35
N LEU A 172 -4.01 -6.91 1.76
CA LEU A 172 -2.69 -7.51 1.72
C LEU A 172 -2.40 -8.34 2.98
N TYR A 173 -1.67 -9.44 2.79
CA TYR A 173 -1.18 -10.30 3.87
C TYR A 173 0.25 -10.78 3.58
N GLY A 174 0.96 -11.24 4.60
CA GLY A 174 2.26 -11.88 4.44
C GLY A 174 3.37 -11.32 5.31
N GLU A 175 4.62 -11.47 4.88
CA GLU A 175 5.82 -11.13 5.63
C GLU A 175 5.87 -9.65 6.03
N GLY A 176 6.03 -9.39 7.33
CA GLY A 176 6.08 -8.03 7.88
C GLY A 176 4.71 -7.43 8.22
N GLU A 177 3.63 -8.23 8.15
CA GLU A 177 2.29 -7.82 8.56
C GLU A 177 2.23 -7.59 10.08
N ASP A 178 1.44 -6.58 10.50
CA ASP A 178 1.17 -6.33 11.93
C ASP A 178 0.48 -7.56 12.56
N GLU A 179 0.99 -8.05 13.68
CA GLU A 179 0.53 -9.29 14.36
C GLU A 179 -0.96 -9.28 14.74
N ARG A 180 -1.59 -8.12 14.82
CA ARG A 180 -3.02 -7.95 15.13
C ARG A 180 -3.93 -8.12 13.91
N ARG A 181 -3.38 -8.13 12.68
CA ARG A 181 -4.14 -8.36 11.47
C ARG A 181 -4.48 -9.84 11.31
N LEU A 182 -5.54 -10.12 10.59
CA LEU A 182 -6.16 -11.45 10.49
C LEU A 182 -5.16 -12.58 10.21
N SER A 183 -4.37 -12.44 9.15
CA SER A 183 -3.43 -13.48 8.72
C SER A 183 -2.35 -13.72 9.76
N ALA A 184 -1.67 -12.66 10.20
CA ALA A 184 -0.60 -12.74 11.19
C ALA A 184 -1.12 -13.26 12.54
N TYR A 185 -2.31 -12.84 12.97
CA TYR A 185 -2.96 -13.34 14.18
C TYR A 185 -3.20 -14.84 14.10
N ILE A 186 -3.77 -15.34 12.98
CA ILE A 186 -4.02 -16.80 12.82
C ILE A 186 -2.69 -17.56 12.87
N HIS A 187 -1.69 -17.13 12.10
CA HIS A 187 -0.36 -17.77 12.11
C HIS A 187 0.23 -17.85 13.54
N LYS A 188 0.19 -16.74 14.28
CA LYS A 188 0.70 -16.66 15.65
C LYS A 188 -0.03 -17.61 16.60
N GLN A 189 -1.38 -17.68 16.54
CA GLN A 189 -2.15 -18.59 17.37
C GLN A 189 -1.79 -20.06 17.08
N LEU A 190 -1.78 -20.43 15.80
CA LEU A 190 -1.53 -21.80 15.38
C LEU A 190 -0.09 -22.26 15.69
N GLN A 191 0.90 -21.39 15.50
CA GLN A 191 2.29 -21.67 15.89
C GLN A 191 2.46 -21.96 17.39
N ASN A 192 1.66 -21.30 18.22
CA ASN A 192 1.67 -21.50 19.67
C ASN A 192 0.70 -22.59 20.15
N GLY A 193 0.06 -23.34 19.26
CA GLY A 193 -0.94 -24.37 19.61
C GLY A 193 -2.21 -23.80 20.25
N LEU A 194 -2.49 -22.49 20.08
CA LEU A 194 -3.58 -21.77 20.71
C LEU A 194 -4.78 -21.61 19.76
N PRO A 195 -6.02 -21.58 20.27
CA PRO A 195 -7.21 -21.37 19.44
C PRO A 195 -7.24 -19.95 18.87
N ALA A 196 -7.46 -19.86 17.55
CA ALA A 196 -7.71 -18.62 16.84
C ALA A 196 -9.20 -18.27 16.90
N LYS A 197 -9.59 -17.32 17.75
CA LYS A 197 -10.97 -16.82 17.86
C LYS A 197 -11.24 -15.85 16.72
N LEU A 198 -12.28 -16.12 15.91
CA LEU A 198 -12.62 -15.37 14.71
C LEU A 198 -14.09 -14.93 14.73
N THR A 199 -14.45 -13.99 13.85
CA THR A 199 -15.85 -13.63 13.55
C THR A 199 -16.54 -14.80 12.84
N SER A 200 -17.76 -14.63 12.32
CA SER A 200 -18.43 -15.66 11.51
C SER A 200 -17.59 -16.10 10.29
N GLY A 201 -16.78 -15.19 9.75
CA GLY A 201 -15.93 -15.43 8.60
C GLY A 201 -16.64 -15.46 7.25
N ASN A 202 -17.89 -15.01 7.18
CA ASN A 202 -18.71 -15.04 5.97
C ASN A 202 -18.33 -13.94 4.96
N GLN A 203 -17.73 -12.84 5.42
CA GLN A 203 -17.32 -11.74 4.56
C GLN A 203 -16.32 -12.22 3.49
N ILE A 204 -16.52 -11.74 2.27
CA ILE A 204 -15.66 -12.05 1.12
C ILE A 204 -14.69 -10.91 0.89
N ARG A 205 -13.41 -11.25 0.75
CA ARG A 205 -12.31 -10.29 0.52
C ARG A 205 -11.42 -10.78 -0.61
N ASP A 206 -10.80 -9.82 -1.27
CA ASP A 206 -9.73 -10.07 -2.22
C ASP A 206 -8.40 -9.98 -1.47
N PHE A 207 -7.88 -11.13 -1.08
CA PHE A 207 -6.59 -11.22 -0.39
C PHE A 207 -5.45 -11.41 -1.40
N LEU A 208 -4.45 -10.53 -1.33
CA LEU A 208 -3.24 -10.60 -2.14
C LEU A 208 -1.99 -10.69 -1.26
N ASN A 209 -1.07 -11.59 -1.59
CA ASN A 209 0.21 -11.64 -0.88
C ASN A 209 0.98 -10.34 -1.13
N VAL A 210 1.56 -9.76 -0.07
CA VAL A 210 2.29 -8.49 -0.17
C VAL A 210 3.49 -8.54 -1.11
N ARG A 211 4.12 -9.72 -1.28
CA ARG A 211 5.21 -9.91 -2.26
C ARG A 211 4.70 -9.79 -3.69
N ASP A 212 3.50 -10.31 -3.97
CA ASP A 212 2.91 -10.21 -5.30
C ASP A 212 2.41 -8.79 -5.57
N ALA A 213 1.81 -8.13 -4.58
CA ALA A 213 1.49 -6.70 -4.66
C ALA A 213 2.75 -5.86 -4.96
N ALA A 214 3.87 -6.16 -4.30
CA ALA A 214 5.14 -5.48 -4.52
C ALA A 214 5.66 -5.70 -5.95
N LYS A 215 5.58 -6.91 -6.50
CA LYS A 215 5.94 -7.19 -7.90
C LYS A 215 5.08 -6.37 -8.87
N ILE A 216 3.76 -6.31 -8.63
CA ILE A 216 2.84 -5.51 -9.45
C ILE A 216 3.25 -4.03 -9.40
N ILE A 217 3.46 -3.45 -8.22
CA ILE A 217 3.87 -2.05 -8.05
C ILE A 217 5.22 -1.78 -8.73
N SER A 218 6.19 -2.68 -8.56
CA SER A 218 7.53 -2.55 -9.15
C SER A 218 7.48 -2.59 -10.68
N ASN A 219 6.70 -3.50 -11.27
CA ASN A 219 6.53 -3.58 -12.72
C ASN A 219 5.84 -2.32 -13.26
N ILE A 220 4.75 -1.89 -12.61
CA ILE A 220 4.03 -0.68 -12.99
C ILE A 220 4.93 0.56 -12.89
N SER A 221 5.86 0.61 -11.93
CA SER A 221 6.77 1.77 -11.80
C SER A 221 7.67 1.96 -13.01
N LEU A 222 7.95 0.90 -13.77
CA LEU A 222 8.81 0.88 -14.95
C LEU A 222 8.04 0.73 -16.28
N ASP A 223 6.73 0.51 -16.23
CA ASP A 223 5.86 0.38 -17.39
C ASP A 223 5.40 1.78 -17.88
N LYS A 224 4.77 1.85 -19.03
CA LYS A 224 4.16 3.09 -19.59
C LYS A 224 2.73 3.37 -19.09
N LYS A 225 2.15 2.48 -18.31
CA LYS A 225 0.79 2.61 -17.77
C LYS A 225 0.66 3.82 -16.85
N VAL A 226 -0.42 4.57 -17.00
CA VAL A 226 -0.77 5.74 -16.19
C VAL A 226 -2.21 5.61 -15.67
N GLY A 227 -2.60 6.48 -14.74
CA GLY A 227 -3.94 6.49 -14.15
C GLY A 227 -4.10 5.59 -12.94
N ALA A 228 -5.35 5.32 -12.55
CA ALA A 228 -5.67 4.47 -11.43
C ALA A 228 -5.55 2.98 -11.80
N ILE A 229 -5.02 2.19 -10.89
CA ILE A 229 -4.79 0.74 -11.07
C ILE A 229 -5.18 0.02 -9.78
N ASN A 230 -5.99 -1.04 -9.89
CA ASN A 230 -6.25 -1.92 -8.75
C ASN A 230 -5.11 -2.93 -8.58
N VAL A 231 -4.58 -3.02 -7.36
CA VAL A 231 -3.58 -4.03 -6.97
C VAL A 231 -4.30 -5.06 -6.12
N CYS A 232 -4.81 -6.09 -6.75
CA CYS A 232 -5.70 -7.12 -6.18
C CYS A 232 -5.35 -8.51 -6.75
N SER A 233 -5.95 -9.57 -6.20
CA SER A 233 -5.74 -10.94 -6.67
C SER A 233 -6.73 -11.37 -7.74
N GLU A 234 -7.85 -10.67 -7.88
CA GLU A 234 -9.03 -11.05 -8.67
C GLU A 234 -9.69 -12.38 -8.24
N LYS A 235 -9.29 -12.91 -7.08
CA LYS A 235 -9.75 -14.19 -6.54
C LYS A 235 -10.43 -14.00 -5.19
N PRO A 236 -11.71 -13.55 -5.18
CA PRO A 236 -12.43 -13.32 -3.94
C PRO A 236 -12.62 -14.63 -3.16
N ILE A 237 -12.42 -14.56 -1.85
CA ILE A 237 -12.54 -15.70 -0.94
C ILE A 237 -13.15 -15.26 0.38
N SER A 238 -13.96 -16.11 1.03
CA SER A 238 -14.45 -15.81 2.37
C SER A 238 -13.32 -15.83 3.40
N ILE A 239 -13.44 -15.00 4.43
CA ILE A 239 -12.50 -14.99 5.57
C ILE A 239 -12.38 -16.40 6.16
N LYS A 240 -13.48 -17.15 6.24
CA LYS A 240 -13.51 -18.55 6.71
C LYS A 240 -12.59 -19.44 5.87
N LYS A 241 -12.78 -19.45 4.54
CA LYS A 241 -11.92 -20.24 3.64
C LYS A 241 -10.47 -19.80 3.66
N PHE A 242 -10.21 -18.49 3.77
CA PHE A 242 -8.86 -17.96 3.90
C PHE A 242 -8.18 -18.44 5.18
N ALA A 243 -8.87 -18.38 6.33
CA ALA A 243 -8.38 -18.89 7.61
C ALA A 243 -8.10 -20.41 7.54
N GLN A 244 -9.00 -21.17 6.92
CA GLN A 244 -8.83 -22.62 6.72
C GLN A 244 -7.59 -22.95 5.86
N ARG A 245 -7.33 -22.18 4.79
CA ARG A 245 -6.09 -22.34 4.00
C ARG A 245 -4.83 -22.10 4.81
N ILE A 246 -4.85 -21.15 5.76
CA ILE A 246 -3.72 -20.94 6.67
C ILE A 246 -3.59 -22.11 7.63
N ALA A 247 -4.69 -22.55 8.27
CA ALA A 247 -4.68 -23.59 9.28
C ALA A 247 -4.29 -24.97 8.70
N ALA A 248 -4.66 -25.25 7.45
CA ALA A 248 -4.26 -26.48 6.76
C ALA A 248 -2.74 -26.65 6.67
N LYS A 249 -1.98 -25.54 6.55
CA LYS A 249 -0.50 -25.60 6.55
C LYS A 249 0.10 -26.06 7.86
N TYR A 250 -0.66 -25.98 8.96
CA TYR A 250 -0.27 -26.42 10.29
C TYR A 250 -0.91 -27.75 10.69
N GLY A 251 -1.82 -28.30 9.85
CA GLY A 251 -2.63 -29.47 10.22
C GLY A 251 -3.61 -29.21 11.37
N ARG A 252 -3.93 -27.92 11.66
CA ARG A 252 -4.65 -27.50 12.87
C ARG A 252 -5.95 -26.74 12.57
N LEU A 253 -6.82 -27.34 11.77
CA LEU A 253 -8.18 -26.82 11.51
C LEU A 253 -9.03 -26.76 12.79
N ASP A 254 -8.79 -27.66 13.73
CA ASP A 254 -9.45 -27.78 15.03
C ASP A 254 -9.32 -26.50 15.89
N LEU A 255 -8.23 -25.74 15.69
CA LEU A 255 -7.96 -24.50 16.43
C LEU A 255 -8.71 -23.28 15.90
N LEU A 256 -9.34 -23.34 14.74
CA LEU A 256 -10.15 -22.23 14.23
C LEU A 256 -11.50 -22.18 14.95
N LYS A 257 -11.76 -21.11 15.71
CA LYS A 257 -12.99 -20.91 16.48
C LYS A 257 -13.80 -19.76 15.90
N PHE A 258 -14.64 -20.07 14.91
CA PHE A 258 -15.55 -19.09 14.27
C PHE A 258 -16.71 -18.68 15.17
N GLY A 259 -17.21 -17.45 15.01
CA GLY A 259 -18.31 -16.89 15.80
C GLY A 259 -17.95 -16.53 17.24
N ARG A 260 -16.65 -16.61 17.62
CA ARG A 260 -16.17 -16.25 18.96
C ARG A 260 -15.74 -14.80 19.10
N LYS A 261 -15.78 -14.03 18.02
CA LYS A 261 -15.66 -12.55 18.00
C LYS A 261 -16.90 -11.97 17.33
N LYS A 262 -17.33 -10.79 17.79
CA LYS A 262 -18.42 -10.05 17.14
C LYS A 262 -17.98 -9.59 15.75
N ASN A 263 -18.91 -9.62 14.79
CA ASN A 263 -18.69 -8.98 13.50
C ASN A 263 -18.63 -7.48 13.68
N PHE A 264 -17.81 -6.80 12.85
CA PHE A 264 -17.79 -5.34 12.87
C PHE A 264 -19.08 -4.80 12.27
N LEU A 265 -19.68 -3.82 12.92
CA LEU A 265 -20.84 -3.11 12.39
C LEU A 265 -20.45 -2.36 11.10
N HIS A 266 -21.34 -2.36 10.12
CA HIS A 266 -21.17 -1.66 8.83
C HIS A 266 -19.99 -2.13 7.96
N GLU A 267 -19.39 -3.29 8.26
CA GLU A 267 -18.39 -3.88 7.38
C GLU A 267 -19.04 -4.43 6.09
N PRO A 268 -18.51 -4.10 4.89
CA PRO A 268 -19.07 -4.62 3.64
C PRO A 268 -19.01 -6.15 3.59
N ASP A 269 -20.07 -6.78 3.09
CA ASP A 269 -20.10 -8.24 2.92
C ASP A 269 -19.06 -8.71 1.90
N ILE A 270 -18.89 -7.96 0.81
CA ILE A 270 -17.99 -8.32 -0.29
C ILE A 270 -17.15 -7.12 -0.69
N VAL A 271 -15.83 -7.33 -0.75
CA VAL A 271 -14.88 -6.40 -1.37
C VAL A 271 -13.98 -7.21 -2.31
N TRP A 272 -14.16 -7.02 -3.60
CA TRP A 272 -13.47 -7.74 -4.65
C TRP A 272 -12.99 -6.81 -5.76
N GLY A 273 -11.70 -6.89 -6.12
CA GLY A 273 -11.05 -6.06 -7.12
C GLY A 273 -10.96 -6.72 -8.49
N VAL A 274 -10.87 -5.89 -9.52
CA VAL A 274 -10.48 -6.29 -10.88
C VAL A 274 -9.32 -5.42 -11.30
N MET A 275 -8.23 -6.04 -11.77
CA MET A 275 -7.06 -5.36 -12.33
C MET A 275 -7.39 -4.81 -13.71
N ASN A 276 -8.24 -3.80 -13.78
CA ASN A 276 -8.49 -3.08 -15.02
C ASN A 276 -7.55 -1.87 -15.06
N TYR A 277 -6.99 -1.66 -16.23
CA TYR A 277 -6.29 -0.43 -16.55
C TYR A 277 -7.30 0.46 -17.28
N ASP A 278 -7.41 1.73 -16.91
CA ASP A 278 -8.08 2.68 -17.78
C ASP A 278 -7.30 2.70 -19.09
N LYS A 279 -7.97 2.31 -20.17
CA LYS A 279 -7.48 2.60 -21.51
C LYS A 279 -7.75 4.10 -21.71
N THR A 280 -6.76 4.94 -21.46
CA THR A 280 -6.75 6.33 -21.90
C THR A 280 -6.65 6.37 -23.41
#